data_c10b7a2ef2768ef34f06e70515b3c0f9
#
_entry.id   c10b7a2ef2768ef34f06e70515b3c0f9
#
_cell.length_a   1.000
_cell.length_b   1.000
_cell.length_c   1.000
_cell.angle_alpha   90.00
_cell.angle_beta   90.00
_cell.angle_gamma   90.00
#
_symmetry.space_group_name_H-M   'P 1'
#
loop_
_entity.id
_entity.type
_entity.pdbx_description
1 polymer ?
#
loop_
_entity_poly.entity_id
_entity_poly.type
_entity_poly.pdbx_seq_one_letter_code
_entity_poly.pdbx_strand_id
1 'polypeptide(L)'
;MSETAFTERAELFRRDLARENYFVGAGLKDKFELKAIYERYADLFAETTVREHVAALQRGDDKATRHLADFAVRGFIGNTTKELSEQITNAELQATVAWRDKQIPYRSVRTALLHESDWEKRHDLHARQIAVMVKQNPQRLERITTQHNLAKHFGFANYCAMIETLRGWDLHAFAKLITPLLDATETIFERELDAKLGAIGVPRKHADTSDVALVLRAPEFDDHFPSSELVRVFKYTIATLGLELASTPGLNLDTDVRPLKSSRAFCSPVRVPDEVYLVIKPIGGHDDYRAFFHEAGHAEHFTHFDTNLPFAFRRVGDEAVSETFAFLFEHLTQNPRWLVDVLRVPMREAEKYRRAALFNKLWLLRRYVGKLQYELILHDEGPRGVADAYAQILGDAVHIKIAPERYLDDVDDAFYVAGYLRAWVFERQLANFLLNKFGEGWYETREAGTYLKTMWSIGLRDSVDELARTRLGIEGLNPRFLIEELAE
;
A
#
# COMPACT_ATOMS: atom_id res chain seq x y z
N MET A 1 -11.83 23.69 20.02
CA MET A 1 -10.37 23.69 20.32
C MET A 1 -9.70 24.65 19.36
N SER A 2 -8.62 25.42 19.77
CA SER A 2 -7.89 26.22 18.77
C SER A 2 -7.17 25.31 17.78
N GLU A 3 -6.92 25.79 16.54
CA GLU A 3 -6.21 25.00 15.52
C GLU A 3 -4.80 24.61 15.98
N THR A 4 -4.08 25.50 16.65
CA THR A 4 -2.77 25.18 17.24
C THR A 4 -2.86 24.03 18.24
N ALA A 5 -3.80 24.10 19.18
CA ALA A 5 -3.98 23.03 20.17
C ALA A 5 -4.41 21.70 19.51
N PHE A 6 -5.23 21.76 18.46
CA PHE A 6 -5.63 20.59 17.69
C PHE A 6 -4.42 19.93 17.00
N THR A 7 -3.61 20.69 16.29
CA THR A 7 -2.45 20.17 15.54
C THR A 7 -1.37 19.62 16.47
N GLU A 8 -1.11 20.26 17.62
CA GLU A 8 -0.20 19.75 18.66
C GLU A 8 -0.69 18.39 19.22
N ARG A 9 -1.97 18.30 19.56
CA ARG A 9 -2.59 17.05 20.04
C ARG A 9 -2.58 15.96 18.97
N ALA A 10 -2.88 16.31 17.72
CA ALA A 10 -2.87 15.40 16.57
C ALA A 10 -1.44 14.86 16.29
N GLU A 11 -0.40 15.69 16.44
CA GLU A 11 0.99 15.24 16.34
C GLU A 11 1.33 14.20 17.42
N LEU A 12 0.90 14.45 18.66
CA LEU A 12 1.10 13.51 19.76
C LEU A 12 0.37 12.19 19.52
N PHE A 13 -0.87 12.25 19.03
CA PHE A 13 -1.64 11.06 18.66
C PHE A 13 -0.94 10.24 17.56
N ARG A 14 -0.51 10.88 16.46
CA ARG A 14 0.21 10.21 15.39
C ARG A 14 1.52 9.60 15.85
N ARG A 15 2.26 10.31 16.70
CA ARG A 15 3.50 9.82 17.31
C ARG A 15 3.25 8.57 18.16
N ASP A 16 2.27 8.62 19.07
CA ASP A 16 1.99 7.51 19.97
C ASP A 16 1.49 6.28 19.20
N LEU A 17 0.67 6.49 18.16
CA LEU A 17 0.20 5.42 17.28
C LEU A 17 1.36 4.79 16.47
N ALA A 18 2.23 5.60 15.87
CA ALA A 18 3.37 5.10 15.11
C ALA A 18 4.37 4.36 16.03
N ARG A 19 4.59 4.85 17.24
CA ARG A 19 5.46 4.20 18.24
C ARG A 19 4.88 2.86 18.70
N GLU A 20 3.59 2.76 18.91
CA GLU A 20 2.92 1.50 19.22
C GLU A 20 3.08 0.49 18.07
N ASN A 21 2.85 0.93 16.83
CA ASN A 21 3.07 0.11 15.64
C ASN A 21 4.51 -0.38 15.55
N TYR A 22 5.48 0.50 15.83
CA TYR A 22 6.90 0.12 15.85
C TYR A 22 7.17 -0.95 16.93
N PHE A 23 6.74 -0.74 18.15
CA PHE A 23 7.01 -1.69 19.24
C PHE A 23 6.42 -3.07 18.98
N VAL A 24 5.18 -3.14 18.51
CA VAL A 24 4.53 -4.41 18.20
C VAL A 24 5.15 -5.05 16.95
N GLY A 25 5.31 -4.30 15.86
CA GLY A 25 5.90 -4.80 14.62
C GLY A 25 7.37 -5.23 14.76
N ALA A 26 8.15 -4.52 15.57
CA ALA A 26 9.54 -4.86 15.87
C ALA A 26 9.68 -6.02 16.90
N GLY A 27 8.57 -6.54 17.43
CA GLY A 27 8.58 -7.62 18.42
C GLY A 27 9.12 -7.20 19.79
N LEU A 28 9.01 -5.92 20.13
CA LEU A 28 9.36 -5.35 21.43
C LEU A 28 8.16 -5.37 22.39
N LYS A 29 6.95 -5.60 21.86
CA LYS A 29 5.69 -5.68 22.59
C LYS A 29 4.83 -6.77 21.95
N ASP A 30 4.09 -7.52 22.76
CA ASP A 30 3.26 -8.65 22.35
C ASP A 30 1.77 -8.32 22.20
N LYS A 31 1.39 -7.10 22.58
CA LYS A 31 0.00 -6.63 22.57
C LYS A 31 -0.11 -5.23 21.98
N PHE A 32 -1.09 -5.05 21.12
CA PHE A 32 -1.42 -3.75 20.53
C PHE A 32 -2.46 -3.01 21.40
N GLU A 33 -2.17 -1.80 21.85
CA GLU A 33 -3.02 -1.01 22.77
C GLU A 33 -3.68 0.18 22.08
N LEU A 34 -4.37 -0.06 20.96
CA LEU A 34 -5.01 0.95 20.14
C LEU A 34 -6.11 1.72 20.91
N LYS A 35 -6.96 0.99 21.64
CA LYS A 35 -8.07 1.58 22.40
C LYS A 35 -7.57 2.64 23.39
N ALA A 36 -6.53 2.34 24.16
CA ALA A 36 -5.96 3.26 25.14
C ALA A 36 -5.41 4.54 24.49
N ILE A 37 -4.85 4.42 23.27
CA ILE A 37 -4.37 5.59 22.51
C ILE A 37 -5.57 6.46 22.11
N TYR A 38 -6.62 5.89 21.50
CA TYR A 38 -7.81 6.67 21.14
C TYR A 38 -8.51 7.33 22.34
N GLU A 39 -8.59 6.64 23.47
CA GLU A 39 -9.18 7.20 24.70
C GLU A 39 -8.39 8.40 25.23
N ARG A 40 -7.05 8.36 25.16
CA ARG A 40 -6.17 9.48 25.55
C ARG A 40 -6.39 10.74 24.72
N TYR A 41 -6.77 10.59 23.46
CA TYR A 41 -6.95 11.66 22.49
C TYR A 41 -8.41 11.80 22.02
N ALA A 42 -9.37 11.41 22.87
CA ALA A 42 -10.80 11.42 22.52
C ALA A 42 -11.32 12.81 22.13
N ASP A 43 -10.70 13.86 22.65
CA ASP A 43 -11.00 15.26 22.32
C ASP A 43 -10.76 15.63 20.86
N LEU A 44 -9.76 15.01 20.20
CA LEU A 44 -9.51 15.18 18.77
C LEU A 44 -10.67 14.67 17.90
N PHE A 45 -11.33 13.63 18.37
CA PHE A 45 -12.40 12.92 17.68
C PHE A 45 -13.77 13.15 18.32
N ALA A 46 -13.93 14.26 19.06
CA ALA A 46 -15.25 14.71 19.50
C ALA A 46 -16.04 15.26 18.30
N GLU A 47 -17.34 14.98 18.26
CA GLU A 47 -18.20 15.40 17.13
C GLU A 47 -18.15 16.92 16.89
N THR A 48 -18.09 17.71 17.96
CA THR A 48 -17.97 19.18 17.88
C THR A 48 -16.68 19.59 17.15
N THR A 49 -15.55 18.95 17.48
CA THR A 49 -14.26 19.21 16.84
C THR A 49 -14.32 18.89 15.35
N VAL A 50 -14.89 17.74 15.00
CA VAL A 50 -15.03 17.33 13.58
C VAL A 50 -15.92 18.28 12.80
N ARG A 51 -17.06 18.70 13.37
CA ARG A 51 -17.95 19.68 12.73
C ARG A 51 -17.29 21.04 12.52
N GLU A 52 -16.43 21.49 13.43
CA GLU A 52 -15.64 22.72 13.28
C GLU A 52 -14.73 22.63 12.04
N HIS A 53 -14.03 21.50 11.84
CA HIS A 53 -13.16 21.27 10.66
C HIS A 53 -13.94 21.14 9.34
N VAL A 54 -15.07 20.42 9.35
CA VAL A 54 -15.96 20.34 8.17
C VAL A 54 -16.52 21.72 7.81
N ALA A 55 -16.96 22.51 8.79
CA ALA A 55 -17.43 23.85 8.55
C ALA A 55 -16.31 24.81 8.08
N ALA A 56 -15.06 24.61 8.53
CA ALA A 56 -13.92 25.35 8.03
C ALA A 56 -13.67 25.05 6.55
N LEU A 57 -13.72 23.79 6.16
CA LEU A 57 -13.58 23.37 4.75
C LEU A 57 -14.68 23.98 3.85
N GLN A 58 -15.91 24.09 4.34
CA GLN A 58 -17.00 24.74 3.59
C GLN A 58 -16.83 26.25 3.41
N ARG A 59 -16.05 26.92 4.29
CA ARG A 59 -15.75 28.37 4.19
C ARG A 59 -14.56 28.70 3.30
N GLY A 60 -13.63 27.76 3.14
CA GLY A 60 -12.44 27.95 2.33
C GLY A 60 -11.75 26.63 2.06
N ASP A 61 -11.44 26.35 0.81
CA ASP A 61 -10.86 25.09 0.36
C ASP A 61 -9.33 25.23 0.14
N ASP A 62 -8.61 25.69 1.17
CA ASP A 62 -7.14 25.60 1.16
C ASP A 62 -6.68 24.19 1.58
N LYS A 63 -5.47 23.80 1.13
CA LYS A 63 -4.94 22.46 1.35
C LYS A 63 -4.80 22.07 2.83
N ALA A 64 -4.36 22.99 3.68
CA ALA A 64 -4.17 22.72 5.09
C ALA A 64 -5.50 22.44 5.78
N THR A 65 -6.50 23.28 5.53
CA THR A 65 -7.88 23.09 6.04
C THR A 65 -8.46 21.75 5.58
N ARG A 66 -8.26 21.38 4.31
CA ARG A 66 -8.73 20.11 3.76
C ARG A 66 -8.07 18.91 4.46
N HIS A 67 -6.75 18.94 4.62
CA HIS A 67 -6.01 17.88 5.28
C HIS A 67 -6.40 17.72 6.76
N LEU A 68 -6.63 18.84 7.47
CA LEU A 68 -7.10 18.79 8.85
C LEU A 68 -8.52 18.22 8.96
N ALA A 69 -9.40 18.57 8.02
CA ALA A 69 -10.74 17.99 7.94
C ALA A 69 -10.69 16.48 7.63
N ASP A 70 -9.84 16.04 6.69
CA ASP A 70 -9.62 14.61 6.41
C ASP A 70 -9.17 13.86 7.67
N PHE A 71 -8.18 14.40 8.38
CA PHE A 71 -7.70 13.80 9.63
C PHE A 71 -8.81 13.69 10.69
N ALA A 72 -9.58 14.75 10.89
CA ALA A 72 -10.62 14.80 11.92
C ALA A 72 -11.79 13.84 11.59
N VAL A 73 -12.30 13.88 10.35
CA VAL A 73 -13.43 13.03 9.90
C VAL A 73 -13.04 11.56 9.91
N ARG A 74 -11.92 11.19 9.30
CA ARG A 74 -11.47 9.79 9.26
C ARG A 74 -11.11 9.26 10.65
N GLY A 75 -10.53 10.11 11.48
CA GLY A 75 -10.24 9.77 12.88
C GLY A 75 -11.51 9.52 13.68
N PHE A 76 -12.58 10.31 13.48
CA PHE A 76 -13.90 10.08 14.10
C PHE A 76 -14.51 8.77 13.63
N ILE A 77 -14.49 8.49 12.32
CA ILE A 77 -14.99 7.24 11.75
C ILE A 77 -14.23 6.05 12.36
N GLY A 78 -12.90 6.11 12.39
CA GLY A 78 -12.06 5.09 12.99
C GLY A 78 -12.34 4.88 14.48
N ASN A 79 -12.51 5.97 15.24
CA ASN A 79 -12.89 5.92 16.66
C ASN A 79 -14.28 5.30 16.87
N THR A 80 -15.25 5.59 15.98
CA THR A 80 -16.61 5.03 16.08
C THR A 80 -16.66 3.54 15.72
N THR A 81 -15.84 3.11 14.73
CA THR A 81 -15.85 1.72 14.26
C THR A 81 -14.75 0.83 14.87
N LYS A 82 -13.96 1.34 15.82
CA LYS A 82 -12.80 0.65 16.41
C LYS A 82 -13.14 -0.70 17.04
N GLU A 83 -14.29 -0.81 17.71
CA GLU A 83 -14.70 -2.04 18.38
C GLU A 83 -15.04 -3.13 17.36
N LEU A 84 -15.74 -2.80 16.28
CA LEU A 84 -16.01 -3.73 15.17
C LEU A 84 -14.69 -4.19 14.52
N SER A 85 -13.77 -3.27 14.27
CA SER A 85 -12.46 -3.57 13.70
C SER A 85 -11.65 -4.50 14.61
N GLU A 86 -11.67 -4.25 15.91
CA GLU A 86 -10.99 -5.08 16.91
C GLU A 86 -11.62 -6.49 16.99
N GLN A 87 -12.95 -6.59 16.96
CA GLN A 87 -13.66 -7.87 16.95
C GLN A 87 -13.31 -8.71 15.72
N ILE A 88 -13.31 -8.12 14.53
CA ILE A 88 -12.95 -8.78 13.28
C ILE A 88 -11.49 -9.30 13.37
N THR A 89 -10.55 -8.44 13.75
CA THR A 89 -9.14 -8.79 13.86
C THR A 89 -8.90 -9.91 14.88
N ASN A 90 -9.52 -9.81 16.05
CA ASN A 90 -9.36 -10.83 17.10
C ASN A 90 -10.01 -12.17 16.72
N ALA A 91 -11.15 -12.15 16.03
CA ALA A 91 -11.78 -13.36 15.52
C ALA A 91 -10.87 -14.07 14.51
N GLU A 92 -10.21 -13.35 13.61
CA GLU A 92 -9.24 -13.94 12.67
C GLU A 92 -7.97 -14.46 13.36
N LEU A 93 -7.49 -13.75 14.40
CA LEU A 93 -6.33 -14.17 15.19
C LEU A 93 -6.54 -15.50 15.89
N GLN A 94 -7.75 -15.72 16.41
CA GLN A 94 -8.12 -16.91 17.16
C GLN A 94 -8.63 -18.06 16.30
N ALA A 95 -8.98 -17.76 15.04
CA ALA A 95 -9.57 -18.73 14.14
C ALA A 95 -8.57 -19.80 13.71
N THR A 96 -9.08 -21.01 13.52
CA THR A 96 -8.36 -22.13 12.93
C THR A 96 -9.11 -22.67 11.72
N VAL A 97 -8.37 -23.31 10.82
CA VAL A 97 -8.89 -23.97 9.63
C VAL A 97 -8.48 -25.45 9.68
N ALA A 98 -9.44 -26.33 9.44
CA ALA A 98 -9.16 -27.75 9.33
C ALA A 98 -8.37 -28.04 8.05
N TRP A 99 -7.18 -28.65 8.21
CA TRP A 99 -6.32 -29.00 7.10
C TRP A 99 -5.67 -30.35 7.33
N ARG A 100 -5.96 -31.32 6.45
CA ARG A 100 -5.58 -32.74 6.69
C ARG A 100 -6.09 -33.18 8.05
N ASP A 101 -5.27 -33.77 8.87
CA ASP A 101 -5.62 -34.28 10.22
C ASP A 101 -5.37 -33.27 11.34
N LYS A 102 -5.22 -31.97 11.00
CA LYS A 102 -4.83 -30.92 11.96
C LYS A 102 -5.72 -29.66 11.82
N GLN A 103 -5.78 -28.91 12.91
CA GLN A 103 -6.24 -27.53 12.90
C GLN A 103 -5.01 -26.61 12.74
N ILE A 104 -5.00 -25.77 11.71
CA ILE A 104 -3.94 -24.79 11.51
C ILE A 104 -4.49 -23.37 11.78
N PRO A 105 -3.69 -22.45 12.32
CA PRO A 105 -4.11 -21.06 12.49
C PRO A 105 -4.56 -20.47 11.16
N TYR A 106 -5.62 -19.66 11.16
CA TYR A 106 -6.15 -18.99 9.96
C TYR A 106 -5.06 -18.25 9.19
N ARG A 107 -4.19 -17.51 9.90
CA ARG A 107 -3.07 -16.78 9.30
C ARG A 107 -1.99 -17.65 8.66
N SER A 108 -1.91 -18.92 9.03
CA SER A 108 -0.96 -19.88 8.45
C SER A 108 -1.46 -20.50 7.15
N VAL A 109 -2.74 -20.29 6.78
CA VAL A 109 -3.33 -20.89 5.57
C VAL A 109 -2.58 -20.42 4.31
N ARG A 110 -2.21 -19.16 4.21
CA ARG A 110 -1.43 -18.63 3.08
C ARG A 110 -0.13 -19.41 2.87
N THR A 111 0.60 -19.69 3.96
CA THR A 111 1.84 -20.50 3.89
C THR A 111 1.53 -21.94 3.48
N ALA A 112 0.45 -22.54 4.00
CA ALA A 112 0.05 -23.89 3.62
C ALA A 112 -0.33 -24.00 2.14
N LEU A 113 -1.02 -22.99 1.58
CA LEU A 113 -1.34 -22.89 0.16
C LEU A 113 -0.08 -22.81 -0.72
N LEU A 114 0.94 -22.06 -0.30
CA LEU A 114 2.22 -21.96 -1.00
C LEU A 114 3.00 -23.28 -1.09
N HIS A 115 2.78 -24.20 -0.14
CA HIS A 115 3.46 -25.50 -0.09
C HIS A 115 2.62 -26.66 -0.58
N GLU A 116 1.37 -26.42 -1.00
CA GLU A 116 0.51 -27.47 -1.56
C GLU A 116 0.58 -27.44 -3.10
N SER A 117 1.19 -28.46 -3.68
CA SER A 117 1.35 -28.59 -5.13
C SER A 117 0.07 -29.04 -5.86
N ASP A 118 -0.78 -29.80 -5.15
CA ASP A 118 -2.06 -30.30 -5.65
C ASP A 118 -3.10 -29.17 -5.63
N TRP A 119 -3.54 -28.71 -6.80
CA TRP A 119 -4.45 -27.56 -6.92
C TRP A 119 -5.85 -27.86 -6.36
N GLU A 120 -6.36 -29.11 -6.44
CA GLU A 120 -7.66 -29.46 -5.87
C GLU A 120 -7.63 -29.34 -4.34
N LYS A 121 -6.54 -29.77 -3.71
CA LYS A 121 -6.35 -29.60 -2.27
C LYS A 121 -6.15 -28.14 -1.89
N ARG A 122 -5.45 -27.34 -2.70
CA ARG A 122 -5.35 -25.90 -2.46
C ARG A 122 -6.72 -25.24 -2.45
N HIS A 123 -7.56 -25.57 -3.44
CA HIS A 123 -8.92 -25.03 -3.53
C HIS A 123 -9.78 -25.46 -2.35
N ASP A 124 -9.70 -26.72 -1.90
CA ASP A 124 -10.40 -27.19 -0.70
C ASP A 124 -9.95 -26.41 0.56
N LEU A 125 -8.64 -26.23 0.75
CA LEU A 125 -8.12 -25.44 1.87
C LEU A 125 -8.59 -23.97 1.80
N HIS A 126 -8.57 -23.38 0.62
CA HIS A 126 -9.03 -22.01 0.40
C HIS A 126 -10.55 -21.86 0.67
N ALA A 127 -11.36 -22.80 0.20
CA ALA A 127 -12.79 -22.81 0.50
C ALA A 127 -13.08 -22.88 2.01
N ARG A 128 -12.30 -23.68 2.74
CA ARG A 128 -12.37 -23.74 4.22
C ARG A 128 -11.94 -22.44 4.88
N GLN A 129 -10.92 -21.78 4.35
CA GLN A 129 -10.50 -20.45 4.80
C GLN A 129 -11.62 -19.42 4.63
N ILE A 130 -12.25 -19.39 3.45
CA ILE A 130 -13.39 -18.51 3.15
C ILE A 130 -14.56 -18.78 4.11
N ALA A 131 -14.88 -20.05 4.39
CA ALA A 131 -15.95 -20.41 5.33
C ALA A 131 -15.69 -19.93 6.77
N VAL A 132 -14.43 -19.72 7.15
CA VAL A 132 -14.05 -19.09 8.43
C VAL A 132 -14.20 -17.58 8.33
N MET A 133 -13.68 -16.97 7.27
CA MET A 133 -13.67 -15.51 7.05
C MET A 133 -15.10 -14.93 6.98
N VAL A 134 -16.02 -15.61 6.30
CA VAL A 134 -17.41 -15.17 6.10
C VAL A 134 -18.19 -14.96 7.40
N LYS A 135 -17.76 -15.61 8.48
CA LYS A 135 -18.39 -15.46 9.81
C LYS A 135 -18.31 -14.04 10.36
N GLN A 136 -17.33 -13.24 9.90
CA GLN A 136 -17.17 -11.83 10.27
C GLN A 136 -17.85 -10.87 9.29
N ASN A 137 -18.48 -11.35 8.21
CA ASN A 137 -19.17 -10.47 7.26
C ASN A 137 -20.31 -9.63 7.88
N PRO A 138 -21.06 -10.10 8.88
CA PRO A 138 -22.02 -9.23 9.57
C PRO A 138 -21.36 -8.00 10.20
N GLN A 139 -20.22 -8.14 10.87
CA GLN A 139 -19.48 -7.05 11.49
C GLN A 139 -18.86 -6.11 10.43
N ARG A 140 -18.34 -6.68 9.33
CA ARG A 140 -17.84 -5.88 8.20
C ARG A 140 -18.95 -5.05 7.56
N LEU A 141 -20.13 -5.66 7.35
CA LEU A 141 -21.29 -4.97 6.82
C LEU A 141 -21.76 -3.83 7.73
N GLU A 142 -21.80 -4.06 9.04
CA GLU A 142 -22.16 -3.05 10.03
C GLU A 142 -21.12 -1.91 10.03
N ARG A 143 -19.82 -2.22 9.97
CA ARG A 143 -18.74 -1.25 9.91
C ARG A 143 -18.86 -0.34 8.67
N ILE A 144 -19.02 -0.91 7.47
CA ILE A 144 -19.16 -0.14 6.21
C ILE A 144 -20.46 0.68 6.23
N THR A 145 -21.57 0.10 6.70
CA THR A 145 -22.85 0.83 6.84
C THR A 145 -22.71 2.02 7.80
N THR A 146 -21.97 1.86 8.88
CA THR A 146 -21.67 2.94 9.83
C THR A 146 -20.86 4.04 9.18
N GLN A 147 -19.84 3.71 8.38
CA GLN A 147 -19.05 4.68 7.62
C GLN A 147 -19.91 5.49 6.64
N HIS A 148 -20.84 4.84 5.91
CA HIS A 148 -21.79 5.50 5.01
C HIS A 148 -22.75 6.44 5.76
N ASN A 149 -23.25 6.01 6.90
CA ASN A 149 -24.14 6.82 7.72
C ASN A 149 -23.42 8.04 8.28
N LEU A 150 -22.17 7.89 8.70
CA LEU A 150 -21.36 9.00 9.20
C LEU A 150 -21.01 10.02 8.10
N ALA A 151 -20.75 9.57 6.86
CA ALA A 151 -20.60 10.50 5.75
C ALA A 151 -21.81 11.42 5.58
N LYS A 152 -23.02 10.85 5.59
CA LYS A 152 -24.26 11.62 5.53
C LYS A 152 -24.48 12.50 6.77
N HIS A 153 -24.13 12.00 7.96
CA HIS A 153 -24.23 12.73 9.23
C HIS A 153 -23.38 14.00 9.25
N PHE A 154 -22.21 13.98 8.58
CA PHE A 154 -21.35 15.15 8.41
C PHE A 154 -21.72 16.03 7.20
N GLY A 155 -22.83 15.74 6.51
CA GLY A 155 -23.38 16.57 5.44
C GLY A 155 -22.86 16.26 4.04
N PHE A 156 -22.13 15.16 3.85
CA PHE A 156 -21.73 14.68 2.52
C PHE A 156 -22.87 13.88 1.86
N ALA A 157 -22.93 13.92 0.54
CA ALA A 157 -23.97 13.22 -0.22
C ALA A 157 -23.91 11.68 -0.02
N ASN A 158 -22.72 11.13 -0.09
CA ASN A 158 -22.39 9.73 0.16
C ASN A 158 -20.92 9.59 0.59
N TYR A 159 -20.44 8.36 0.76
CA TYR A 159 -19.06 8.09 1.17
C TYR A 159 -18.03 8.48 0.10
N CYS A 160 -18.31 8.26 -1.21
CA CYS A 160 -17.44 8.69 -2.29
C CYS A 160 -17.26 10.21 -2.29
N ALA A 161 -18.37 10.98 -2.26
CA ALA A 161 -18.35 12.44 -2.21
C ALA A 161 -17.60 12.98 -0.97
N MET A 162 -17.70 12.28 0.17
CA MET A 162 -16.92 12.63 1.35
C MET A 162 -15.42 12.49 1.08
N ILE A 163 -14.97 11.36 0.55
CA ILE A 163 -13.56 11.11 0.28
C ILE A 163 -13.03 12.06 -0.80
N GLU A 164 -13.77 12.27 -1.89
CA GLU A 164 -13.41 13.22 -2.94
C GLU A 164 -13.22 14.64 -2.40
N THR A 165 -14.16 15.10 -1.57
CA THR A 165 -14.07 16.42 -0.93
C THR A 165 -12.85 16.53 -0.01
N LEU A 166 -12.65 15.51 0.85
CA LEU A 166 -11.55 15.49 1.82
C LEU A 166 -10.18 15.31 1.17
N ARG A 167 -10.09 14.62 0.03
CA ARG A 167 -8.84 14.37 -0.71
C ARG A 167 -8.56 15.41 -1.79
N GLY A 168 -9.58 16.13 -2.27
CA GLY A 168 -9.47 17.17 -3.29
C GLY A 168 -9.20 16.66 -4.70
N TRP A 169 -9.63 15.42 -5.01
CA TRP A 169 -9.57 14.85 -6.36
C TRP A 169 -10.73 13.87 -6.60
N ASP A 170 -11.08 13.67 -7.86
CA ASP A 170 -12.25 12.93 -8.32
C ASP A 170 -11.92 11.44 -8.51
N LEU A 171 -12.54 10.57 -7.70
CA LEU A 171 -12.38 9.11 -7.73
C LEU A 171 -12.88 8.50 -9.05
N HIS A 172 -14.04 8.97 -9.53
CA HIS A 172 -14.66 8.44 -10.74
C HIS A 172 -13.88 8.84 -11.99
N ALA A 173 -13.40 10.09 -12.06
CA ALA A 173 -12.54 10.55 -13.14
C ALA A 173 -11.23 9.77 -13.17
N PHE A 174 -10.62 9.48 -12.02
CA PHE A 174 -9.42 8.66 -11.95
C PHE A 174 -9.68 7.20 -12.35
N ALA A 175 -10.78 6.60 -11.89
CA ALA A 175 -11.17 5.26 -12.31
C ALA A 175 -11.34 5.17 -13.83
N LYS A 176 -11.99 6.17 -14.44
CA LYS A 176 -12.13 6.27 -15.90
C LYS A 176 -10.77 6.42 -16.60
N LEU A 177 -9.83 7.15 -16.02
CA LEU A 177 -8.48 7.34 -16.55
C LEU A 177 -7.67 6.04 -16.57
N ILE A 178 -7.78 5.21 -15.51
CA ILE A 178 -6.95 4.02 -15.35
C ILE A 178 -7.55 2.74 -15.96
N THR A 179 -8.88 2.67 -16.11
CA THR A 179 -9.59 1.48 -16.66
C THR A 179 -9.04 1.00 -18.01
N PRO A 180 -8.66 1.87 -18.99
CA PRO A 180 -8.10 1.43 -20.26
C PRO A 180 -6.84 0.58 -20.16
N LEU A 181 -6.17 0.57 -19.00
CA LEU A 181 -5.03 -0.34 -18.74
C LEU A 181 -5.44 -1.81 -18.91
N LEU A 182 -6.65 -2.18 -18.53
CA LEU A 182 -7.14 -3.56 -18.66
C LEU A 182 -7.11 -4.02 -20.12
N ASP A 183 -7.72 -3.24 -21.01
CA ASP A 183 -7.77 -3.57 -22.46
C ASP A 183 -6.38 -3.50 -23.10
N ALA A 184 -5.59 -2.47 -22.75
CA ALA A 184 -4.26 -2.28 -23.34
C ALA A 184 -3.27 -3.40 -22.96
N THR A 185 -3.49 -4.10 -21.87
CA THR A 185 -2.61 -5.18 -21.39
C THR A 185 -3.21 -6.58 -21.56
N GLU A 186 -4.39 -6.70 -22.16
CA GLU A 186 -5.17 -7.94 -22.23
C GLU A 186 -4.37 -9.11 -22.83
N THR A 187 -3.87 -8.94 -24.05
CA THR A 187 -3.18 -10.00 -24.78
C THR A 187 -1.92 -10.50 -24.07
N ILE A 188 -1.12 -9.58 -23.51
CA ILE A 188 0.10 -9.97 -22.79
C ILE A 188 -0.25 -10.66 -21.47
N PHE A 189 -1.27 -10.15 -20.77
CA PHE A 189 -1.71 -10.72 -19.51
C PHE A 189 -2.21 -12.16 -19.68
N GLU A 190 -3.07 -12.40 -20.65
CA GLU A 190 -3.59 -13.75 -20.95
C GLU A 190 -2.49 -14.74 -21.26
N ARG A 191 -1.56 -14.35 -22.14
CA ARG A 191 -0.43 -15.21 -22.53
C ARG A 191 0.43 -15.60 -21.33
N GLU A 192 0.83 -14.62 -20.51
CA GLU A 192 1.69 -14.84 -19.36
C GLU A 192 0.98 -15.63 -18.26
N LEU A 193 -0.32 -15.35 -18.02
CA LEU A 193 -1.12 -16.08 -17.04
C LEU A 193 -1.26 -17.55 -17.44
N ASP A 194 -1.57 -17.84 -18.70
CA ASP A 194 -1.68 -19.22 -19.21
C ASP A 194 -0.36 -19.99 -19.08
N ALA A 195 0.76 -19.34 -19.40
CA ALA A 195 2.09 -19.94 -19.25
C ALA A 195 2.39 -20.29 -17.78
N LYS A 196 2.09 -19.37 -16.85
CA LYS A 196 2.34 -19.57 -15.41
C LYS A 196 1.39 -20.59 -14.77
N LEU A 197 0.10 -20.58 -15.13
CA LEU A 197 -0.87 -21.59 -14.68
C LEU A 197 -0.50 -22.97 -15.22
N GLY A 198 -0.07 -23.05 -16.50
CA GLY A 198 0.43 -24.29 -17.09
C GLY A 198 1.65 -24.84 -16.37
N ALA A 199 2.58 -23.97 -15.92
CA ALA A 199 3.77 -24.36 -15.18
C ALA A 199 3.45 -25.00 -13.81
N ILE A 200 2.35 -24.60 -13.17
CA ILE A 200 1.87 -25.18 -11.90
C ILE A 200 0.77 -26.23 -12.10
N GLY A 201 0.46 -26.61 -13.34
CA GLY A 201 -0.50 -27.66 -13.68
C GLY A 201 -1.97 -27.31 -13.42
N VAL A 202 -2.33 -26.02 -13.39
CA VAL A 202 -3.70 -25.57 -13.14
C VAL A 202 -4.35 -25.15 -14.47
N PRO A 203 -5.43 -25.82 -14.93
CA PRO A 203 -6.20 -25.33 -16.06
C PRO A 203 -6.87 -24.00 -15.76
N ARG A 204 -6.77 -22.99 -16.65
CA ARG A 204 -7.33 -21.63 -16.44
C ARG A 204 -8.78 -21.63 -15.92
N LYS A 205 -9.64 -22.47 -16.51
CA LYS A 205 -11.05 -22.59 -16.11
C LYS A 205 -11.28 -23.00 -14.64
N HIS A 206 -10.26 -23.55 -14.00
CA HIS A 206 -10.30 -23.95 -12.59
C HIS A 206 -9.54 -22.99 -11.70
N ALA A 207 -8.62 -22.17 -12.22
CA ALA A 207 -7.80 -21.26 -11.45
C ALA A 207 -8.63 -20.34 -10.54
N ASP A 208 -8.20 -20.19 -9.29
CA ASP A 208 -8.79 -19.28 -8.31
C ASP A 208 -7.70 -18.53 -7.52
N THR A 209 -8.13 -17.71 -6.57
CA THR A 209 -7.20 -16.87 -5.78
C THR A 209 -6.19 -17.65 -4.94
N SER A 210 -6.41 -18.94 -4.68
CA SER A 210 -5.44 -19.77 -3.95
C SER A 210 -4.21 -20.13 -4.78
N ASP A 211 -4.31 -20.09 -6.11
CA ASP A 211 -3.20 -20.36 -7.03
C ASP A 211 -2.26 -19.18 -7.20
N VAL A 212 -2.75 -17.96 -6.91
CA VAL A 212 -2.04 -16.69 -7.18
C VAL A 212 -0.67 -16.64 -6.51
N ALA A 213 -0.56 -17.10 -5.27
CA ALA A 213 0.70 -17.08 -4.55
C ALA A 213 1.79 -17.93 -5.24
N LEU A 214 1.40 -19.05 -5.88
CA LEU A 214 2.31 -19.89 -6.68
C LEU A 214 2.60 -19.27 -8.06
N VAL A 215 1.58 -18.69 -8.70
CA VAL A 215 1.70 -18.01 -10.00
C VAL A 215 2.67 -16.83 -9.94
N LEU A 216 2.63 -16.06 -8.84
CA LEU A 216 3.47 -14.87 -8.66
C LEU A 216 4.85 -15.18 -8.05
N ARG A 217 5.04 -16.38 -7.51
CA ARG A 217 6.34 -16.76 -6.93
C ARG A 217 7.38 -16.99 -8.05
N ALA A 218 8.59 -16.55 -7.76
CA ALA A 218 9.74 -16.72 -8.63
C ALA A 218 10.97 -17.19 -7.82
N PRO A 219 10.89 -18.36 -7.16
CA PRO A 219 11.92 -18.84 -6.22
C PRO A 219 13.26 -19.12 -6.87
N GLU A 220 13.29 -19.31 -8.18
CA GLU A 220 14.51 -19.53 -8.97
C GLU A 220 15.48 -18.33 -8.94
N PHE A 221 15.00 -17.16 -8.50
CA PHE A 221 15.83 -15.96 -8.38
C PHE A 221 16.30 -15.68 -6.96
N ASP A 222 15.80 -16.39 -5.95
CA ASP A 222 16.07 -16.09 -4.53
C ASP A 222 17.56 -16.10 -4.18
N ASP A 223 18.34 -16.99 -4.79
CA ASP A 223 19.79 -17.11 -4.55
C ASP A 223 20.57 -15.85 -4.96
N HIS A 224 20.01 -15.01 -5.83
CA HIS A 224 20.61 -13.73 -6.21
C HIS A 224 20.39 -12.61 -5.17
N PHE A 225 19.56 -12.86 -4.15
CA PHE A 225 19.16 -11.90 -3.13
C PHE A 225 19.48 -12.40 -1.70
N PRO A 226 20.76 -12.59 -1.36
CA PRO A 226 21.13 -13.13 -0.05
C PRO A 226 20.85 -12.16 1.09
N SER A 227 20.28 -12.65 2.20
CA SER A 227 19.94 -11.84 3.38
C SER A 227 21.13 -11.08 3.97
N SER A 228 22.33 -11.64 3.88
CA SER A 228 23.57 -11.03 4.38
C SER A 228 23.98 -9.74 3.65
N GLU A 229 23.54 -9.57 2.40
CA GLU A 229 23.92 -8.44 1.56
C GLU A 229 22.89 -7.29 1.60
N LEU A 230 21.68 -7.54 2.04
CA LEU A 230 20.55 -6.60 1.95
C LEU A 230 20.89 -5.20 2.49
N VAL A 231 21.41 -5.14 3.72
CA VAL A 231 21.76 -3.86 4.38
C VAL A 231 22.94 -3.18 3.68
N ARG A 232 23.94 -3.95 3.25
CA ARG A 232 25.08 -3.41 2.50
C ARG A 232 24.64 -2.79 1.18
N VAL A 233 23.79 -3.51 0.44
CA VAL A 233 23.24 -3.08 -0.85
C VAL A 233 22.41 -1.81 -0.70
N PHE A 234 21.56 -1.74 0.31
CA PHE A 234 20.81 -0.53 0.63
C PHE A 234 21.74 0.66 0.91
N LYS A 235 22.68 0.50 1.86
CA LYS A 235 23.63 1.56 2.20
C LYS A 235 24.43 2.04 0.98
N TYR A 236 24.83 1.12 0.12
CA TYR A 236 25.52 1.46 -1.13
C TYR A 236 24.61 2.30 -2.05
N THR A 237 23.39 1.84 -2.31
CA THR A 237 22.43 2.53 -3.21
C THR A 237 22.12 3.94 -2.73
N ILE A 238 21.85 4.14 -1.44
CA ILE A 238 21.58 5.49 -0.93
C ILE A 238 22.84 6.37 -0.91
N ALA A 239 24.02 5.82 -0.64
CA ALA A 239 25.27 6.59 -0.66
C ALA A 239 25.62 7.10 -2.06
N THR A 240 25.38 6.31 -3.12
CA THR A 240 25.59 6.75 -4.52
C THR A 240 24.65 7.89 -4.92
N LEU A 241 23.43 7.92 -4.37
CA LEU A 241 22.51 9.05 -4.47
C LEU A 241 22.87 10.26 -3.59
N GLY A 242 23.92 10.17 -2.75
CA GLY A 242 24.26 11.22 -1.78
C GLY A 242 23.26 11.33 -0.62
N LEU A 243 22.65 10.19 -0.24
CA LEU A 243 21.68 10.02 0.85
C LEU A 243 22.29 9.15 1.96
N GLU A 244 23.52 9.47 2.40
CA GLU A 244 24.22 8.65 3.38
C GLU A 244 23.50 8.62 4.73
N LEU A 245 23.38 7.41 5.34
CA LEU A 245 22.77 7.25 6.68
C LEU A 245 23.39 8.17 7.73
N ALA A 246 24.71 8.40 7.65
CA ALA A 246 25.42 9.29 8.57
C ALA A 246 24.94 10.75 8.48
N SER A 247 24.37 11.17 7.33
CA SER A 247 23.81 12.50 7.09
C SER A 247 22.29 12.54 7.27
N THR A 248 21.67 11.43 7.68
CA THR A 248 20.22 11.28 7.88
C THR A 248 19.94 10.84 9.34
N PRO A 249 20.17 11.71 10.33
CA PRO A 249 20.15 11.33 11.74
C PRO A 249 18.77 10.85 12.24
N GLY A 250 17.68 11.19 11.54
CA GLY A 250 16.34 10.74 11.86
C GLY A 250 16.02 9.29 11.47
N LEU A 251 16.86 8.67 10.62
CA LEU A 251 16.63 7.31 10.13
C LEU A 251 17.25 6.27 11.07
N ASN A 252 16.41 5.41 11.64
CA ASN A 252 16.80 4.32 12.53
C ASN A 252 16.57 2.98 11.83
N LEU A 253 17.66 2.25 11.57
CA LEU A 253 17.62 0.93 10.95
C LEU A 253 17.55 -0.17 12.02
N ASP A 254 16.44 -0.94 12.05
CA ASP A 254 16.23 -2.06 12.96
C ASP A 254 16.26 -3.39 12.19
N THR A 255 17.39 -4.08 12.24
CA THR A 255 17.64 -5.38 11.60
C THR A 255 17.77 -6.54 12.58
N ASP A 256 17.57 -6.29 13.89
CA ASP A 256 17.70 -7.32 14.91
C ASP A 256 16.69 -8.45 14.71
N VAL A 257 17.11 -9.67 14.96
CA VAL A 257 16.24 -10.84 14.89
C VAL A 257 15.58 -11.06 16.25
N ARG A 258 14.26 -10.91 16.29
CA ARG A 258 13.44 -11.14 17.48
C ARG A 258 12.29 -12.12 17.16
N PRO A 259 11.89 -13.00 18.11
CA PRO A 259 10.85 -14.01 17.85
C PRO A 259 9.51 -13.43 17.37
N LEU A 260 9.06 -12.33 17.97
CA LEU A 260 7.78 -11.69 17.68
C LEU A 260 7.87 -10.60 16.59
N LYS A 261 9.07 -10.34 16.05
CA LYS A 261 9.24 -9.34 15.00
C LYS A 261 8.51 -9.75 13.72
N SER A 262 7.84 -8.80 13.08
CA SER A 262 7.18 -8.98 11.79
C SER A 262 8.12 -9.64 10.79
N SER A 263 7.60 -10.58 10.02
CA SER A 263 8.33 -11.19 8.90
C SER A 263 8.39 -10.30 7.67
N ARG A 264 7.56 -9.25 7.61
CA ARG A 264 7.57 -8.24 6.53
C ARG A 264 8.29 -7.00 7.00
N ALA A 265 9.05 -6.39 6.11
CA ALA A 265 9.62 -5.06 6.33
C ALA A 265 8.49 -4.05 6.58
N PHE A 266 8.77 -2.98 7.32
CA PHE A 266 7.87 -1.84 7.49
C PHE A 266 8.64 -0.58 7.89
N CYS A 267 8.07 0.58 7.55
CA CYS A 267 8.51 1.89 7.99
C CYS A 267 7.58 2.42 9.07
N SER A 268 8.14 3.00 10.14
CA SER A 268 7.35 3.63 11.20
C SER A 268 7.83 5.07 11.46
N PRO A 269 7.09 6.09 10.97
CA PRO A 269 7.44 7.51 11.12
C PRO A 269 6.93 8.04 12.48
N VAL A 270 7.66 7.79 13.57
CA VAL A 270 7.28 8.17 14.95
C VAL A 270 7.30 9.69 15.12
N ARG A 271 8.39 10.35 14.74
CA ARG A 271 8.49 11.82 14.64
C ARG A 271 9.16 12.19 13.32
N VAL A 272 8.42 12.83 12.46
CA VAL A 272 8.90 13.25 11.14
C VAL A 272 9.47 14.67 11.24
N PRO A 273 10.73 14.90 10.81
CA PRO A 273 11.67 13.94 10.21
C PRO A 273 12.62 13.23 11.19
N ASP A 274 12.53 13.47 12.50
CA ASP A 274 13.58 13.24 13.50
C ASP A 274 13.67 11.79 14.03
N GLU A 275 12.60 10.98 13.87
CA GLU A 275 12.54 9.63 14.44
C GLU A 275 11.69 8.72 13.52
N VAL A 276 12.34 8.13 12.53
CA VAL A 276 11.75 7.20 11.55
C VAL A 276 12.46 5.87 11.66
N TYR A 277 11.72 4.78 11.82
CA TYR A 277 12.27 3.43 11.90
C TYR A 277 12.04 2.69 10.59
N LEU A 278 13.12 2.17 10.02
CA LEU A 278 13.10 1.22 8.91
C LEU A 278 13.42 -0.16 9.48
N VAL A 279 12.45 -1.06 9.44
CA VAL A 279 12.48 -2.32 10.17
C VAL A 279 12.42 -3.50 9.21
N ILE A 280 13.33 -4.46 9.38
CA ILE A 280 13.29 -5.73 8.68
C ILE A 280 13.87 -6.85 9.55
N LYS A 281 13.32 -8.07 9.37
CA LYS A 281 13.93 -9.33 9.80
C LYS A 281 14.45 -10.04 8.55
N PRO A 282 15.75 -9.89 8.19
CA PRO A 282 16.24 -10.39 6.91
C PRO A 282 16.15 -11.91 6.83
N ILE A 283 15.47 -12.41 5.81
CA ILE A 283 15.32 -13.84 5.50
C ILE A 283 16.08 -14.17 4.22
N GLY A 284 16.09 -13.22 3.27
CA GLY A 284 16.62 -13.36 1.92
C GLY A 284 15.56 -13.66 0.88
N GLY A 285 15.98 -13.68 -0.38
CA GLY A 285 15.10 -13.78 -1.52
C GLY A 285 14.65 -12.42 -2.06
N HIS A 286 14.15 -12.44 -3.30
CA HIS A 286 13.76 -11.21 -3.99
C HIS A 286 12.61 -10.45 -3.29
N ASP A 287 11.68 -11.16 -2.63
CA ASP A 287 10.58 -10.54 -1.90
C ASP A 287 11.05 -9.71 -0.70
N ASP A 288 12.12 -10.15 -0.01
CA ASP A 288 12.72 -9.41 1.10
C ASP A 288 13.34 -8.10 0.63
N TYR A 289 14.10 -8.15 -0.48
CA TYR A 289 14.71 -6.96 -1.08
C TYR A 289 13.65 -5.98 -1.56
N ARG A 290 12.65 -6.47 -2.27
CA ARG A 290 11.53 -5.67 -2.76
C ARG A 290 10.79 -4.96 -1.62
N ALA A 291 10.40 -5.71 -0.58
CA ALA A 291 9.69 -5.16 0.57
C ALA A 291 10.56 -4.16 1.35
N PHE A 292 11.84 -4.46 1.55
CA PHE A 292 12.73 -3.57 2.28
C PHE A 292 13.00 -2.26 1.52
N PHE A 293 13.22 -2.31 0.21
CA PHE A 293 13.44 -1.12 -0.60
C PHE A 293 12.17 -0.27 -0.72
N HIS A 294 10.98 -0.89 -0.76
CA HIS A 294 9.73 -0.17 -0.64
C HIS A 294 9.66 0.65 0.66
N GLU A 295 9.90 0.02 1.78
CA GLU A 295 9.87 0.70 3.09
C GLU A 295 11.01 1.72 3.24
N ALA A 296 12.15 1.47 2.57
CA ALA A 296 13.25 2.42 2.51
C ALA A 296 12.87 3.70 1.76
N GLY A 297 12.08 3.59 0.69
CA GLY A 297 11.55 4.76 -0.02
C GLY A 297 10.67 5.63 0.86
N HIS A 298 9.80 5.03 1.69
CA HIS A 298 9.06 5.76 2.72
C HIS A 298 9.98 6.42 3.74
N ALA A 299 10.97 5.69 4.22
CA ALA A 299 11.89 6.18 5.26
C ALA A 299 12.74 7.36 4.77
N GLU A 300 13.29 7.28 3.56
CA GLU A 300 14.03 8.38 2.94
C GLU A 300 13.12 9.60 2.70
N HIS A 301 11.89 9.38 2.24
CA HIS A 301 10.92 10.46 2.08
C HIS A 301 10.66 11.17 3.41
N PHE A 302 10.25 10.45 4.46
CA PHE A 302 9.90 11.06 5.74
C PHE A 302 11.07 11.76 6.43
N THR A 303 12.28 11.23 6.34
CA THR A 303 13.47 11.81 7.00
C THR A 303 14.00 13.06 6.32
N HIS A 304 13.55 13.37 5.10
CA HIS A 304 13.95 14.55 4.33
C HIS A 304 12.86 15.63 4.25
N PHE A 305 11.80 15.54 5.06
CA PHE A 305 10.82 16.63 5.17
C PHE A 305 11.47 17.88 5.78
N ASP A 306 11.05 19.07 5.30
CA ASP A 306 11.41 20.31 5.97
C ASP A 306 10.82 20.31 7.40
N THR A 307 11.68 20.56 8.38
CA THR A 307 11.31 20.59 9.81
C THR A 307 10.26 21.64 10.15
N ASN A 308 10.13 22.68 9.31
CA ASN A 308 9.18 23.77 9.48
C ASN A 308 7.80 23.49 8.89
N LEU A 309 7.59 22.33 8.25
CA LEU A 309 6.28 21.98 7.71
C LEU A 309 5.23 21.89 8.83
N PRO A 310 4.05 22.54 8.63
CA PRO A 310 2.94 22.38 9.56
C PRO A 310 2.45 20.92 9.60
N PHE A 311 1.76 20.55 10.65
CA PHE A 311 1.17 19.22 10.83
C PHE A 311 0.39 18.75 9.59
N ALA A 312 -0.42 19.64 9.01
CA ALA A 312 -1.25 19.37 7.83
C ALA A 312 -0.47 18.88 6.60
N PHE A 313 0.82 19.20 6.49
CA PHE A 313 1.68 18.80 5.37
C PHE A 313 2.76 17.79 5.76
N ARG A 314 3.00 17.64 7.05
CA ARG A 314 3.98 16.70 7.58
C ARG A 314 3.37 15.33 7.93
N ARG A 315 2.12 15.30 8.37
CA ARG A 315 1.47 14.09 8.91
C ARG A 315 0.21 13.67 8.17
N VAL A 316 -0.34 14.56 7.37
CA VAL A 316 -1.57 14.36 6.59
C VAL A 316 -1.33 14.84 5.16
N GLY A 317 -2.13 14.38 4.23
CA GLY A 317 -2.06 14.76 2.83
C GLY A 317 -2.26 13.58 1.87
N ASP A 318 -1.77 13.72 0.65
CA ASP A 318 -1.91 12.66 -0.37
C ASP A 318 -0.91 11.52 -0.10
N GLU A 319 -1.41 10.39 0.39
CA GLU A 319 -0.62 9.20 0.66
C GLU A 319 0.05 8.62 -0.60
N ALA A 320 -0.51 8.86 -1.79
CA ALA A 320 0.09 8.45 -3.05
C ALA A 320 1.49 9.04 -3.26
N VAL A 321 1.80 10.20 -2.64
CA VAL A 321 3.13 10.81 -2.72
C VAL A 321 4.18 9.94 -2.06
N SER A 322 3.93 9.47 -0.84
CA SER A 322 4.87 8.59 -0.13
C SER A 322 4.98 7.22 -0.79
N GLU A 323 3.86 6.68 -1.26
CA GLU A 323 3.83 5.41 -2.00
C GLU A 323 4.61 5.50 -3.33
N THR A 324 4.60 6.65 -3.99
CA THR A 324 5.40 6.87 -5.22
C THR A 324 6.89 6.66 -4.96
N PHE A 325 7.42 7.22 -3.88
CA PHE A 325 8.84 7.07 -3.55
C PHE A 325 9.16 5.67 -3.03
N ALA A 326 8.22 5.03 -2.35
CA ALA A 326 8.33 3.63 -1.97
C ALA A 326 8.43 2.72 -3.22
N PHE A 327 7.56 2.89 -4.20
CA PHE A 327 7.62 2.16 -5.46
C PHE A 327 8.86 2.49 -6.29
N LEU A 328 9.32 3.74 -6.30
CA LEU A 328 10.54 4.10 -7.01
C LEU A 328 11.77 3.32 -6.50
N PHE A 329 11.89 3.17 -5.19
CA PHE A 329 12.97 2.38 -4.59
C PHE A 329 12.73 0.87 -4.75
N GLU A 330 11.50 0.39 -4.57
CA GLU A 330 11.14 -1.01 -4.84
C GLU A 330 11.53 -1.44 -6.26
N HIS A 331 11.22 -0.62 -7.26
CA HIS A 331 11.45 -0.94 -8.66
C HIS A 331 12.94 -0.89 -9.06
N LEU A 332 13.81 -0.26 -8.27
CA LEU A 332 15.26 -0.42 -8.45
C LEU A 332 15.69 -1.88 -8.33
N THR A 333 15.10 -2.63 -7.39
CA THR A 333 15.41 -4.07 -7.22
C THR A 333 14.98 -4.94 -8.40
N GLN A 334 14.24 -4.37 -9.36
CA GLN A 334 13.77 -5.02 -10.59
C GLN A 334 14.50 -4.49 -11.84
N ASN A 335 15.36 -3.48 -11.69
CA ASN A 335 16.11 -2.89 -12.79
C ASN A 335 17.32 -3.78 -13.15
N PRO A 336 17.43 -4.31 -14.40
CA PRO A 336 18.51 -5.22 -14.76
C PRO A 336 19.90 -4.62 -14.59
N ARG A 337 20.08 -3.33 -14.89
CA ARG A 337 21.37 -2.65 -14.71
C ARG A 337 21.73 -2.56 -13.24
N TRP A 338 20.80 -2.14 -12.37
CA TRP A 338 21.03 -2.10 -10.92
C TRP A 338 21.38 -3.50 -10.37
N LEU A 339 20.69 -4.55 -10.83
CA LEU A 339 20.95 -5.93 -10.43
C LEU A 339 22.38 -6.37 -10.82
N VAL A 340 22.83 -5.99 -12.02
CA VAL A 340 24.22 -6.28 -12.46
C VAL A 340 25.23 -5.46 -11.69
N ASP A 341 25.03 -4.16 -11.57
CA ASP A 341 26.00 -3.23 -11.00
C ASP A 341 26.14 -3.40 -9.50
N VAL A 342 25.04 -3.65 -8.79
CA VAL A 342 24.99 -3.68 -7.31
C VAL A 342 25.04 -5.09 -6.74
N LEU A 343 24.25 -6.02 -7.28
CA LEU A 343 24.15 -7.41 -6.80
C LEU A 343 25.00 -8.41 -7.60
N ARG A 344 25.63 -7.96 -8.71
CA ARG A 344 26.44 -8.82 -9.59
C ARG A 344 25.65 -9.97 -10.22
N VAL A 345 24.35 -9.79 -10.39
CA VAL A 345 23.51 -10.75 -11.11
C VAL A 345 23.89 -10.76 -12.59
N PRO A 346 24.09 -11.91 -13.23
CA PRO A 346 24.32 -11.95 -14.67
C PRO A 346 23.19 -11.30 -15.46
N MET A 347 23.51 -10.48 -16.48
CA MET A 347 22.51 -9.71 -17.24
C MET A 347 21.34 -10.56 -17.72
N ARG A 348 21.62 -11.77 -18.25
CA ARG A 348 20.59 -12.70 -18.71
C ARG A 348 19.59 -13.09 -17.60
N GLU A 349 20.07 -13.30 -16.38
CA GLU A 349 19.22 -13.65 -15.24
C GLU A 349 18.49 -12.42 -14.70
N ALA A 350 19.11 -11.25 -14.71
CA ALA A 350 18.49 -9.98 -14.38
C ALA A 350 17.29 -9.65 -15.31
N GLU A 351 17.47 -9.87 -16.63
CA GLU A 351 16.38 -9.69 -17.60
C GLU A 351 15.23 -10.70 -17.42
N LYS A 352 15.54 -11.95 -17.07
CA LYS A 352 14.51 -12.95 -16.77
C LYS A 352 13.73 -12.55 -15.52
N TYR A 353 14.44 -12.11 -14.47
CA TYR A 353 13.82 -11.65 -13.24
C TYR A 353 12.93 -10.42 -13.50
N ARG A 354 13.40 -9.45 -14.30
CA ARG A 354 12.57 -8.29 -14.69
C ARG A 354 11.25 -8.73 -15.31
N ARG A 355 11.26 -9.69 -16.25
CA ARG A 355 10.01 -10.19 -16.88
C ARG A 355 9.07 -10.81 -15.85
N ALA A 356 9.58 -11.62 -14.91
CA ALA A 356 8.76 -12.18 -13.83
C ALA A 356 8.17 -11.07 -12.94
N ALA A 357 8.97 -10.07 -12.57
CA ALA A 357 8.54 -8.93 -11.77
C ALA A 357 7.50 -8.05 -12.49
N LEU A 358 7.65 -7.83 -13.80
CA LEU A 358 6.66 -7.10 -14.61
C LEU A 358 5.31 -7.82 -14.66
N PHE A 359 5.30 -9.15 -14.78
CA PHE A 359 4.04 -9.89 -14.70
C PHE A 359 3.38 -9.75 -13.31
N ASN A 360 4.15 -9.80 -12.24
CA ASN A 360 3.62 -9.59 -10.88
C ASN A 360 3.02 -8.19 -10.72
N LYS A 361 3.70 -7.16 -11.25
CA LYS A 361 3.20 -5.78 -11.29
C LYS A 361 1.92 -5.68 -12.10
N LEU A 362 1.89 -6.29 -13.29
CA LEU A 362 0.72 -6.31 -14.17
C LEU A 362 -0.48 -6.97 -13.50
N TRP A 363 -0.28 -8.13 -12.87
CA TRP A 363 -1.35 -8.83 -12.15
C TRP A 363 -1.95 -7.97 -11.02
N LEU A 364 -1.09 -7.34 -10.22
CA LEU A 364 -1.53 -6.45 -9.12
C LEU A 364 -2.28 -5.22 -9.65
N LEU A 365 -1.78 -4.59 -10.71
CA LEU A 365 -2.42 -3.42 -11.32
C LEU A 365 -3.80 -3.75 -11.86
N ARG A 366 -3.94 -4.84 -12.61
CA ARG A 366 -5.24 -5.29 -13.14
C ARG A 366 -6.22 -5.57 -12.00
N ARG A 367 -5.78 -6.30 -10.96
CA ARG A 367 -6.58 -6.57 -9.78
C ARG A 367 -7.02 -5.27 -9.07
N TYR A 368 -6.13 -4.30 -8.95
CA TYR A 368 -6.44 -3.04 -8.27
C TYR A 368 -7.34 -2.12 -9.09
N VAL A 369 -7.24 -2.15 -10.42
CA VAL A 369 -8.22 -1.46 -11.29
C VAL A 369 -9.61 -2.08 -11.11
N GLY A 370 -9.74 -3.40 -11.15
CA GLY A 370 -11.00 -4.08 -10.87
C GLY A 370 -11.52 -3.80 -9.46
N LYS A 371 -10.64 -3.80 -8.46
CA LYS A 371 -11.00 -3.49 -7.07
C LYS A 371 -11.53 -2.06 -6.93
N LEU A 372 -10.89 -1.07 -7.57
CA LEU A 372 -11.37 0.31 -7.55
C LEU A 372 -12.78 0.44 -8.17
N GLN A 373 -13.00 -0.21 -9.31
CA GLN A 373 -14.33 -0.24 -9.93
C GLN A 373 -15.38 -0.84 -9.00
N TYR A 374 -15.04 -1.93 -8.34
CA TYR A 374 -15.93 -2.56 -7.36
C TYR A 374 -16.18 -1.67 -6.13
N GLU A 375 -15.15 -1.07 -5.55
CA GLU A 375 -15.31 -0.21 -4.37
C GLU A 375 -16.18 1.01 -4.66
N LEU A 376 -16.11 1.59 -5.88
CA LEU A 376 -17.02 2.64 -6.30
C LEU A 376 -18.47 2.16 -6.28
N ILE A 377 -18.79 1.00 -6.84
CA ILE A 377 -20.14 0.43 -6.80
C ILE A 377 -20.59 0.20 -5.35
N LEU A 378 -19.75 -0.42 -4.53
CA LEU A 378 -20.07 -0.70 -3.13
C LEU A 378 -20.39 0.58 -2.33
N HIS A 379 -19.63 1.65 -2.58
CA HIS A 379 -19.81 2.89 -1.83
C HIS A 379 -20.87 3.84 -2.41
N ASP A 380 -21.19 3.75 -3.70
CA ASP A 380 -22.27 4.51 -4.33
C ASP A 380 -23.64 3.86 -4.12
N GLU A 381 -23.74 2.55 -4.35
CA GLU A 381 -25.00 1.81 -4.29
C GLU A 381 -25.29 1.23 -2.89
N GLY A 382 -24.25 1.07 -2.09
CA GLY A 382 -24.31 0.46 -0.76
C GLY A 382 -23.81 -0.99 -0.75
N PRO A 383 -23.45 -1.52 0.43
CA PRO A 383 -22.74 -2.78 0.57
C PRO A 383 -23.62 -4.04 0.49
N ARG A 384 -24.89 -3.92 0.14
CA ARG A 384 -25.82 -5.05 0.08
C ARG A 384 -26.09 -5.47 -1.36
N GLY A 385 -26.01 -6.77 -1.63
CA GLY A 385 -26.36 -7.34 -2.93
C GLY A 385 -25.27 -7.20 -4.01
N VAL A 386 -24.06 -6.75 -3.66
CA VAL A 386 -22.95 -6.49 -4.60
C VAL A 386 -21.88 -7.60 -4.64
N ALA A 387 -22.13 -8.75 -4.00
CA ALA A 387 -21.18 -9.85 -3.94
C ALA A 387 -20.89 -10.46 -5.33
N ASP A 388 -21.92 -10.64 -6.15
CA ASP A 388 -21.75 -11.17 -7.51
C ASP A 388 -21.01 -10.16 -8.40
N ALA A 389 -21.31 -8.86 -8.28
CA ALA A 389 -20.58 -7.81 -8.99
C ALA A 389 -19.08 -7.79 -8.59
N TYR A 390 -18.76 -7.97 -7.30
CA TYR A 390 -17.37 -8.14 -6.84
C TYR A 390 -16.67 -9.29 -7.56
N ALA A 391 -17.29 -10.48 -7.55
CA ALA A 391 -16.69 -11.66 -8.14
C ALA A 391 -16.50 -11.51 -9.66
N GLN A 392 -17.48 -10.91 -10.35
CA GLN A 392 -17.43 -10.68 -11.78
C GLN A 392 -16.35 -9.65 -12.14
N ILE A 393 -16.38 -8.45 -11.57
CA ILE A 393 -15.47 -7.35 -11.92
C ILE A 393 -14.01 -7.76 -11.68
N LEU A 394 -13.71 -8.35 -10.52
CA LEU A 394 -12.35 -8.79 -10.25
C LEU A 394 -11.99 -10.01 -11.10
N GLY A 395 -12.92 -10.94 -11.30
CA GLY A 395 -12.73 -12.09 -12.18
C GLY A 395 -12.39 -11.70 -13.62
N ASP A 396 -13.12 -10.74 -14.18
CA ASP A 396 -12.87 -10.18 -15.51
C ASP A 396 -11.50 -9.46 -15.58
N ALA A 397 -11.12 -8.76 -14.51
CA ALA A 397 -9.83 -8.07 -14.46
C ALA A 397 -8.62 -9.02 -14.42
N VAL A 398 -8.69 -10.16 -13.71
CA VAL A 398 -7.54 -11.06 -13.49
C VAL A 398 -7.71 -12.46 -14.06
N HIS A 399 -8.80 -12.75 -14.77
CA HIS A 399 -9.07 -13.99 -15.51
C HIS A 399 -9.00 -15.29 -14.69
N ILE A 400 -9.31 -15.21 -13.39
CA ILE A 400 -9.44 -16.34 -12.48
C ILE A 400 -10.73 -16.24 -11.66
N LYS A 401 -11.14 -17.32 -11.04
CA LYS A 401 -12.33 -17.31 -10.18
C LYS A 401 -12.08 -16.51 -8.91
N ILE A 402 -13.02 -15.63 -8.60
CA ILE A 402 -13.05 -14.83 -7.38
C ILE A 402 -14.23 -15.29 -6.53
N ALA A 403 -13.99 -15.55 -5.26
CA ALA A 403 -15.03 -15.95 -4.33
C ALA A 403 -15.91 -14.75 -3.94
N PRO A 404 -17.21 -14.76 -4.27
CA PRO A 404 -18.11 -13.64 -4.00
C PRO A 404 -18.24 -13.33 -2.51
N GLU A 405 -18.03 -14.30 -1.64
CA GLU A 405 -18.11 -14.14 -0.18
C GLU A 405 -17.07 -13.15 0.36
N ARG A 406 -16.02 -12.86 -0.41
CA ARG A 406 -14.95 -11.93 -0.03
C ARG A 406 -15.28 -10.45 -0.25
N TYR A 407 -16.44 -10.13 -0.77
CA TYR A 407 -16.84 -8.79 -1.19
C TYR A 407 -16.76 -7.70 -0.10
N LEU A 408 -16.83 -8.07 1.19
CA LEU A 408 -16.64 -7.15 2.33
C LEU A 408 -15.25 -7.25 2.97
N ASP A 409 -14.55 -8.39 2.74
CA ASP A 409 -13.21 -8.62 3.25
C ASP A 409 -12.14 -7.87 2.43
N ASP A 410 -12.38 -7.72 1.14
CA ASP A 410 -11.47 -7.09 0.19
C ASP A 410 -11.84 -5.62 -0.10
N VAL A 411 -12.13 -4.84 0.94
CA VAL A 411 -12.48 -3.43 0.83
C VAL A 411 -11.48 -2.58 1.60
N ASP A 412 -10.95 -1.55 0.96
CA ASP A 412 -10.03 -0.61 1.60
C ASP A 412 -10.76 0.58 2.22
N ASP A 413 -10.29 1.03 3.37
CA ASP A 413 -10.76 2.29 3.93
C ASP A 413 -10.31 3.48 3.07
N ALA A 414 -11.23 4.41 2.83
CA ALA A 414 -10.98 5.65 2.10
C ALA A 414 -10.35 5.45 0.71
N PHE A 415 -10.71 4.38 0.03
CA PHE A 415 -10.18 4.07 -1.32
C PHE A 415 -8.65 4.05 -1.38
N TYR A 416 -8.00 3.39 -0.42
CA TYR A 416 -6.54 3.25 -0.43
C TYR A 416 -6.01 2.65 -1.73
N VAL A 417 -6.78 1.74 -2.36
CA VAL A 417 -6.50 1.18 -3.69
C VAL A 417 -6.29 2.26 -4.76
N ALA A 418 -7.06 3.34 -4.72
CA ALA A 418 -6.91 4.45 -5.65
C ALA A 418 -5.63 5.24 -5.40
N GLY A 419 -5.25 5.43 -4.12
CA GLY A 419 -3.96 6.00 -3.74
C GLY A 419 -2.78 5.21 -4.31
N TYR A 420 -2.82 3.89 -4.18
CA TYR A 420 -1.81 2.97 -4.75
C TYR A 420 -1.72 3.07 -6.29
N LEU A 421 -2.85 3.04 -6.98
CA LEU A 421 -2.88 3.17 -8.44
C LEU A 421 -2.33 4.53 -8.91
N ARG A 422 -2.68 5.64 -8.22
CA ARG A 422 -2.14 6.97 -8.50
C ARG A 422 -0.63 7.02 -8.29
N ALA A 423 -0.15 6.38 -7.23
CA ALA A 423 1.28 6.28 -6.93
C ALA A 423 2.04 5.50 -8.01
N TRP A 424 1.52 4.39 -8.52
CA TRP A 424 2.15 3.63 -9.61
C TRP A 424 2.22 4.42 -10.91
N VAL A 425 1.14 5.14 -11.25
CA VAL A 425 1.15 6.00 -12.44
C VAL A 425 2.20 7.10 -12.31
N PHE A 426 2.23 7.78 -11.16
CA PHE A 426 3.18 8.88 -10.94
C PHE A 426 4.62 8.38 -10.78
N GLU A 427 4.83 7.24 -10.12
CA GLU A 427 6.16 6.61 -10.03
C GLU A 427 6.75 6.36 -11.41
N ARG A 428 5.96 5.78 -12.33
CA ARG A 428 6.48 5.51 -13.68
C ARG A 428 6.79 6.79 -14.46
N GLN A 429 5.99 7.84 -14.30
CA GLN A 429 6.29 9.17 -14.86
C GLN A 429 7.58 9.75 -14.26
N LEU A 430 7.77 9.63 -12.95
CA LEU A 430 8.97 10.09 -12.25
C LEU A 430 10.20 9.29 -12.68
N ALA A 431 10.11 7.97 -12.73
CA ALA A 431 11.20 7.10 -13.17
C ALA A 431 11.65 7.45 -14.60
N ASN A 432 10.70 7.65 -15.52
CA ASN A 432 11.00 8.09 -16.87
C ASN A 432 11.63 9.50 -16.92
N PHE A 433 11.18 10.42 -16.09
CA PHE A 433 11.77 11.75 -15.97
C PHE A 433 13.22 11.66 -15.45
N LEU A 434 13.48 10.85 -14.42
CA LEU A 434 14.83 10.66 -13.88
C LEU A 434 15.77 10.03 -14.91
N LEU A 435 15.29 9.01 -15.64
CA LEU A 435 16.00 8.39 -16.74
C LEU A 435 16.40 9.42 -17.83
N ASN A 436 15.45 10.24 -18.28
CA ASN A 436 15.71 11.22 -19.33
C ASN A 436 16.63 12.36 -18.88
N LYS A 437 16.58 12.74 -17.60
CA LYS A 437 17.35 13.86 -17.06
C LYS A 437 18.74 13.49 -16.60
N PHE A 438 18.92 12.29 -16.00
CA PHE A 438 20.15 11.86 -15.36
C PHE A 438 20.75 10.58 -15.97
N GLY A 439 20.09 9.99 -16.99
CA GLY A 439 20.53 8.77 -17.66
C GLY A 439 20.10 7.49 -16.96
N GLU A 440 20.43 6.34 -17.59
CA GLU A 440 20.06 4.99 -17.09
C GLU A 440 20.56 4.68 -15.68
N GLY A 441 21.70 5.23 -15.29
CA GLY A 441 22.29 5.09 -13.96
C GLY A 441 21.89 6.20 -12.99
N TRP A 442 20.72 6.82 -13.10
CA TRP A 442 20.30 7.94 -12.25
C TRP A 442 20.44 7.66 -10.75
N TYR A 443 20.24 6.42 -10.32
CA TYR A 443 20.39 5.97 -8.93
C TYR A 443 21.85 5.95 -8.41
N GLU A 444 22.82 6.23 -9.27
CA GLU A 444 24.24 6.37 -8.94
C GLU A 444 24.71 7.85 -9.03
N THR A 445 23.78 8.81 -9.17
CA THR A 445 24.13 10.22 -9.33
C THR A 445 23.66 11.06 -8.14
N ARG A 446 24.54 11.90 -7.60
CA ARG A 446 24.23 12.81 -6.49
C ARG A 446 23.22 13.88 -6.90
N GLU A 447 23.22 14.25 -8.18
CA GLU A 447 22.28 15.20 -8.76
C GLU A 447 20.85 14.69 -8.71
N ALA A 448 20.61 13.41 -9.00
CA ALA A 448 19.31 12.77 -8.86
C ALA A 448 18.86 12.72 -7.39
N GLY A 449 19.75 12.34 -6.48
CA GLY A 449 19.45 12.36 -5.05
C GLY A 449 19.13 13.78 -4.54
N THR A 450 19.85 14.80 -5.00
CA THR A 450 19.56 16.21 -4.69
C THR A 450 18.18 16.59 -5.21
N TYR A 451 17.83 16.19 -6.44
CA TYR A 451 16.50 16.44 -7.01
C TYR A 451 15.41 15.77 -6.17
N LEU A 452 15.57 14.50 -5.78
CA LEU A 452 14.63 13.79 -4.93
C LEU A 452 14.45 14.50 -3.57
N LYS A 453 15.53 14.97 -2.94
CA LYS A 453 15.45 15.76 -1.69
C LYS A 453 14.59 17.02 -1.86
N THR A 454 14.66 17.70 -3.01
CA THR A 454 13.79 18.88 -3.27
C THR A 454 12.32 18.51 -3.39
N MET A 455 12.01 17.29 -3.84
CA MET A 455 10.64 16.79 -3.87
C MET A 455 10.18 16.35 -2.46
N TRP A 456 11.06 15.71 -1.70
CA TRP A 456 10.73 15.22 -0.35
C TRP A 456 10.56 16.33 0.68
N SER A 457 11.32 17.42 0.57
CA SER A 457 11.28 18.54 1.52
C SER A 457 9.92 19.20 1.67
N ILE A 458 9.05 19.08 0.66
CA ILE A 458 7.69 19.66 0.71
C ILE A 458 6.68 18.78 1.45
N GLY A 459 7.09 17.58 1.88
CA GLY A 459 6.25 16.62 2.60
C GLY A 459 5.07 16.12 1.76
N LEU A 460 3.90 16.13 2.36
CA LEU A 460 2.63 15.70 1.75
C LEU A 460 1.76 16.90 1.31
N ARG A 461 2.37 18.08 1.11
CA ARG A 461 1.65 19.31 0.77
C ARG A 461 0.99 19.26 -0.59
N ASP A 462 1.73 18.76 -1.59
CA ASP A 462 1.28 18.71 -2.97
C ASP A 462 0.85 17.29 -3.32
N SER A 463 -0.26 17.14 -4.05
CA SER A 463 -0.70 15.84 -4.57
C SER A 463 0.21 15.35 -5.69
N VAL A 464 0.13 14.05 -6.02
CA VAL A 464 0.89 13.49 -7.15
C VAL A 464 0.54 14.17 -8.48
N ASP A 465 -0.70 14.63 -8.68
CA ASP A 465 -1.10 15.41 -9.86
C ASP A 465 -0.41 16.77 -9.92
N GLU A 466 -0.28 17.43 -8.78
CA GLU A 466 0.43 18.71 -8.68
C GLU A 466 1.94 18.53 -8.86
N LEU A 467 2.50 17.46 -8.31
CA LEU A 467 3.92 17.11 -8.50
C LEU A 467 4.21 16.79 -9.98
N ALA A 468 3.31 16.09 -10.67
CA ALA A 468 3.45 15.85 -12.11
C ALA A 468 3.54 17.18 -12.88
N ARG A 469 2.66 18.14 -12.58
CA ARG A 469 2.68 19.47 -13.23
C ARG A 469 3.89 20.30 -12.84
N THR A 470 4.16 20.43 -11.56
CA THR A 470 5.14 21.41 -11.04
C THR A 470 6.58 20.93 -11.07
N ARG A 471 6.81 19.61 -11.00
CA ARG A 471 8.13 19.01 -10.92
C ARG A 471 8.55 18.28 -12.19
N LEU A 472 7.61 17.67 -12.91
CA LEU A 472 7.91 16.94 -14.14
C LEU A 472 7.51 17.69 -15.42
N GLY A 473 6.70 18.75 -15.30
CA GLY A 473 6.19 19.50 -16.45
C GLY A 473 5.15 18.71 -17.27
N ILE A 474 4.45 17.75 -16.64
CA ILE A 474 3.43 16.89 -17.26
C ILE A 474 2.07 17.35 -16.73
N GLU A 475 1.04 17.43 -17.59
CA GLU A 475 -0.26 18.05 -17.29
C GLU A 475 -1.05 17.36 -16.15
N GLY A 476 -0.65 16.17 -15.72
CA GLY A 476 -1.25 15.41 -14.63
C GLY A 476 -0.84 13.95 -14.68
N LEU A 477 -1.60 13.06 -14.04
CA LEU A 477 -1.37 11.63 -14.10
C LEU A 477 -1.69 11.10 -15.51
N ASN A 478 -0.74 10.35 -16.07
CA ASN A 478 -0.85 9.74 -17.38
C ASN A 478 -0.43 8.26 -17.32
N PRO A 479 -1.36 7.30 -17.41
CA PRO A 479 -1.05 5.88 -17.33
C PRO A 479 -0.30 5.34 -18.54
N ARG A 480 -0.12 6.11 -19.62
CA ARG A 480 0.55 5.67 -20.85
C ARG A 480 1.94 5.10 -20.58
N PHE A 481 2.77 5.77 -19.78
CA PHE A 481 4.12 5.30 -19.46
C PHE A 481 4.13 3.96 -18.71
N LEU A 482 3.11 3.75 -17.86
CA LEU A 482 2.93 2.50 -17.14
C LEU A 482 2.49 1.38 -18.10
N ILE A 483 1.56 1.67 -19.01
CA ILE A 483 1.09 0.72 -20.05
C ILE A 483 2.24 0.34 -20.98
N GLU A 484 3.05 1.30 -21.44
CA GLU A 484 4.21 1.06 -22.30
C GLU A 484 5.23 0.13 -21.61
N GLU A 485 5.53 0.34 -20.33
CA GLU A 485 6.41 -0.56 -19.57
C GLU A 485 5.86 -1.98 -19.47
N LEU A 486 4.55 -2.14 -19.26
CA LEU A 486 3.93 -3.45 -19.11
C LEU A 486 3.78 -4.21 -20.42
N ALA A 487 3.90 -3.52 -21.55
CA ALA A 487 3.86 -4.11 -22.88
C ALA A 487 5.24 -4.61 -23.39
N GLU A 488 6.33 -4.31 -22.68
CA GLU A 488 7.68 -4.83 -22.94
C GLU A 488 7.77 -6.33 -22.60
#